data_9eeecd06ffc74fac663f14f877f8c802
#
_entry.id   9eeecd06ffc74fac663f14f877f8c802
#
_cell.length_a   1.000
_cell.length_b   1.000
_cell.length_c   1.000
_cell.angle_alpha   90.00
_cell.angle_beta   90.00
_cell.angle_gamma   90.00
#
_symmetry.space_group_name_H-M   'P 1'
#
loop_
_entity.id
_entity.type
_entity.pdbx_description
1 polymer ?
#
loop_
_entity_poly.entity_id
_entity_poly.type
_entity_poly.pdbx_seq_one_letter_code
_entity_poly.pdbx_strand_id
1 'polypeptide(L)'
;MSFSGTYVEAIRQALFDAMEADPRVCCLGEDIGAYGGAFRATTGLLERFGPDRVIDTPISEQAIVGSAIGAALMGQRPVAEFQFMDFALLAADLMVNFAAKAHWRWGAAVPAVFRGPAGAGNGGGPFHSRAVGVSSH
;
A
#
# COMPACT_ATOMS: atom_id res chain seq x y z
N MET A 1 -3.29 11.04 22.10
CA MET A 1 -2.31 12.12 21.80
C MET A 1 -2.75 12.81 20.52
N SER A 2 -2.77 14.14 20.46
CA SER A 2 -3.08 14.88 19.24
C SER A 2 -1.81 14.90 18.37
N PHE A 3 -1.84 14.31 17.17
CA PHE A 3 -0.77 14.43 16.21
C PHE A 3 -0.79 15.86 15.62
N SER A 4 0.38 16.48 15.50
CA SER A 4 0.56 17.77 14.84
C SER A 4 1.64 17.61 13.77
N GLY A 5 1.26 17.68 12.50
CA GLY A 5 2.18 17.47 11.38
C GLY A 5 1.44 17.48 10.04
N THR A 6 2.15 17.22 8.96
CA THR A 6 1.59 17.08 7.62
C THR A 6 0.83 15.77 7.48
N TYR A 7 -0.02 15.67 6.45
CA TYR A 7 -0.75 14.44 6.13
C TYR A 7 0.19 13.25 5.87
N VAL A 8 1.32 13.48 5.18
CA VAL A 8 2.33 12.44 4.91
C VAL A 8 2.99 11.96 6.21
N GLU A 9 3.30 12.87 7.12
CA GLU A 9 3.86 12.51 8.43
C GLU A 9 2.86 11.72 9.28
N ALA A 10 1.57 12.03 9.19
CA ALA A 10 0.54 11.25 9.87
C ALA A 10 0.44 9.82 9.32
N ILE A 11 0.53 9.65 8.00
CA ILE A 11 0.58 8.32 7.35
C ILE A 11 1.83 7.56 7.83
N ARG A 12 3.00 8.21 7.81
CA ARG A 12 4.25 7.60 8.26
C ARG A 12 4.15 7.13 9.70
N GLN A 13 3.65 7.99 10.59
CA GLN A 13 3.47 7.65 11.99
C GLN A 13 2.52 6.45 12.17
N ALA A 14 1.42 6.42 11.42
CA ALA A 14 0.47 5.30 11.48
C ALA A 14 1.11 3.97 11.02
N LEU A 15 1.99 4.00 10.01
CA LEU A 15 2.74 2.82 9.57
C LEU A 15 3.73 2.35 10.66
N PHE A 16 4.47 3.28 11.27
CA PHE A 16 5.35 2.96 12.40
C PHE A 16 4.58 2.31 13.54
N ASP A 17 3.49 2.93 13.97
CA ASP A 17 2.68 2.44 15.08
C ASP A 17 2.09 1.05 14.79
N ALA A 18 1.59 0.82 13.58
CA ALA A 18 1.04 -0.46 13.18
C ALA A 18 2.11 -1.57 13.14
N MET A 19 3.29 -1.26 12.60
CA MET A 19 4.40 -2.21 12.51
C MET A 19 5.05 -2.50 13.87
N GLU A 20 5.07 -1.55 14.79
CA GLU A 20 5.48 -1.78 16.19
C GLU A 20 4.48 -2.67 16.93
N ALA A 21 3.20 -2.42 16.75
CA ALA A 21 2.14 -3.12 17.48
C ALA A 21 1.90 -4.56 17.00
N ASP A 22 2.14 -4.85 15.72
CA ASP A 22 1.87 -6.18 15.14
C ASP A 22 3.03 -6.61 14.23
N PRO A 23 3.77 -7.68 14.59
CA PRO A 23 4.88 -8.18 13.77
C PRO A 23 4.46 -8.72 12.41
N ARG A 24 3.17 -8.98 12.20
CA ARG A 24 2.62 -9.43 10.91
C ARG A 24 2.43 -8.30 9.91
N VAL A 25 2.45 -7.03 10.34
CA VAL A 25 2.35 -5.89 9.44
C VAL A 25 3.65 -5.75 8.66
N CYS A 26 3.56 -5.73 7.35
CA CYS A 26 4.67 -5.51 6.44
C CYS A 26 4.26 -4.52 5.33
N CYS A 27 5.23 -3.81 4.77
CA CYS A 27 5.03 -2.90 3.66
C CYS A 27 5.72 -3.46 2.42
N LEU A 28 5.09 -3.37 1.26
CA LEU A 28 5.70 -3.74 -0.01
C LEU A 28 5.27 -2.75 -1.11
N GLY A 29 6.18 -2.46 -2.01
CA GLY A 29 5.93 -1.48 -3.09
C GLY A 29 7.22 -0.97 -3.70
N GLU A 30 7.08 -0.08 -4.67
CA GLU A 30 8.19 0.49 -5.41
C GLU A 30 8.85 1.61 -4.62
N ASP A 31 10.19 1.55 -4.47
CA ASP A 31 11.03 2.56 -3.82
C ASP A 31 10.64 2.87 -2.35
N ILE A 32 9.92 1.98 -1.68
CA ILE A 32 9.45 2.23 -0.30
C ILE A 32 10.52 2.02 0.76
N GLY A 33 11.59 1.30 0.44
CA GLY A 33 12.69 0.99 1.35
C GLY A 33 13.69 2.14 1.50
N ALA A 34 14.84 2.02 0.87
CA ALA A 34 15.94 2.99 1.03
C ALA A 34 15.56 4.42 0.58
N TYR A 35 14.74 4.55 -0.45
CA TYR A 35 14.25 5.86 -0.91
C TYR A 35 13.16 6.45 0.01
N GLY A 36 12.39 5.62 0.70
CA GLY A 36 11.33 6.04 1.63
C GLY A 36 10.00 6.40 0.96
N GLY A 37 9.75 5.86 -0.22
CA GLY A 37 8.55 6.11 -1.02
C GLY A 37 8.61 7.39 -1.84
N ALA A 38 7.86 7.46 -2.93
CA ALA A 38 7.83 8.60 -3.85
C ALA A 38 7.47 9.93 -3.14
N PHE A 39 6.64 9.86 -2.10
CA PHE A 39 6.20 11.00 -1.28
C PHE A 39 6.71 10.93 0.17
N ARG A 40 7.75 10.12 0.42
CA ARG A 40 8.40 10.00 1.72
C ARG A 40 7.52 9.47 2.86
N ALA A 41 6.46 8.75 2.53
CA ALA A 41 5.54 8.20 3.53
C ALA A 41 6.15 7.01 4.30
N THR A 42 7.16 6.34 3.74
CA THR A 42 7.81 5.15 4.33
C THR A 42 9.24 5.42 4.82
N THR A 43 9.67 6.69 4.83
CA THR A 43 11.01 7.08 5.31
C THR A 43 11.26 6.55 6.72
N GLY A 44 12.39 5.85 6.91
CA GLY A 44 12.83 5.31 8.19
C GLY A 44 12.26 3.94 8.55
N LEU A 45 11.27 3.42 7.80
CA LEU A 45 10.70 2.11 8.08
C LEU A 45 11.72 0.98 7.85
N LEU A 46 12.50 1.05 6.76
CA LEU A 46 13.49 0.02 6.45
C LEU A 46 14.56 -0.08 7.53
N GLU A 47 15.06 1.05 8.02
CA GLU A 47 16.07 1.10 9.08
C GLU A 47 15.54 0.53 10.39
N ARG A 48 14.26 0.73 10.66
CA ARG A 48 13.62 0.30 11.91
C ARG A 48 13.19 -1.16 11.90
N PHE A 49 12.62 -1.65 10.79
CA PHE A 49 11.94 -2.94 10.74
C PHE A 49 12.62 -3.97 9.84
N GLY A 50 13.62 -3.56 9.06
CA GLY A 50 14.41 -4.43 8.21
C GLY A 50 13.74 -4.83 6.89
N PRO A 51 14.52 -5.48 5.99
CA PRO A 51 14.10 -5.80 4.63
C PRO A 51 13.04 -6.93 4.57
N ASP A 52 12.90 -7.72 5.60
CA ASP A 52 11.87 -8.76 5.65
C ASP A 52 10.46 -8.20 5.87
N ARG A 53 10.36 -6.96 6.34
CA ARG A 53 9.09 -6.28 6.60
C ARG A 53 8.88 -5.01 5.79
N VAL A 54 9.92 -4.49 5.14
CA VAL A 54 9.85 -3.35 4.21
C VAL A 54 10.51 -3.78 2.91
N ILE A 55 9.70 -4.15 1.95
CA ILE A 55 10.10 -4.89 0.75
C ILE A 55 10.00 -3.97 -0.47
N ASP A 56 11.16 -3.57 -1.01
CA ASP A 56 11.21 -2.92 -2.30
C ASP A 56 10.91 -3.93 -3.41
N THR A 57 10.05 -3.53 -4.34
CA THR A 57 9.67 -4.36 -5.48
C THR A 57 10.09 -3.70 -6.79
N PRO A 58 10.27 -4.47 -7.86
CA PRO A 58 10.26 -3.93 -9.21
C PRO A 58 8.93 -3.28 -9.55
N ILE A 59 8.90 -2.44 -10.58
CA ILE A 59 7.66 -1.85 -11.12
C ILE A 59 6.79 -2.99 -11.69
N SER A 60 5.79 -3.38 -10.93
CA SER A 60 4.84 -4.44 -11.31
C SER A 60 3.64 -4.45 -10.37
N GLU A 61 2.66 -3.64 -10.61
CA GLU A 61 1.51 -3.44 -9.72
C GLU A 61 0.69 -4.72 -9.53
N GLN A 62 0.57 -5.54 -10.56
CA GLN A 62 -0.08 -6.87 -10.42
C GLN A 62 0.69 -7.78 -9.47
N ALA A 63 2.03 -7.80 -9.56
CA ALA A 63 2.85 -8.62 -8.67
C ALA A 63 2.81 -8.10 -7.23
N ILE A 64 2.82 -6.77 -7.04
CA ILE A 64 2.69 -6.13 -5.73
C ILE A 64 1.35 -6.54 -5.07
N VAL A 65 0.24 -6.37 -5.78
CA VAL A 65 -1.09 -6.73 -5.26
C VAL A 65 -1.21 -8.25 -5.05
N GLY A 66 -0.76 -9.05 -6.01
CA GLY A 66 -0.79 -10.51 -5.88
C GLY A 66 0.02 -11.03 -4.70
N SER A 67 1.21 -10.47 -4.48
CA SER A 67 2.07 -10.79 -3.33
C SER A 67 1.41 -10.37 -2.01
N ALA A 68 0.81 -9.18 -1.95
CA ALA A 68 0.07 -8.72 -0.78
C ALA A 68 -1.11 -9.65 -0.46
N ILE A 69 -1.90 -10.05 -1.46
CA ILE A 69 -3.00 -10.99 -1.27
C ILE A 69 -2.47 -12.34 -0.76
N GLY A 70 -1.42 -12.86 -1.38
CA GLY A 70 -0.79 -14.13 -0.95
C GLY A 70 -0.27 -14.06 0.48
N ALA A 71 0.44 -12.99 0.84
CA ALA A 71 0.92 -12.76 2.20
C ALA A 71 -0.24 -12.67 3.21
N ALA A 72 -1.32 -11.99 2.86
CA ALA A 72 -2.51 -11.87 3.69
C ALA A 72 -3.17 -13.25 3.93
N LEU A 73 -3.30 -14.07 2.90
CA LEU A 73 -3.80 -15.45 3.02
C LEU A 73 -2.91 -16.33 3.90
N MET A 74 -1.62 -16.04 3.96
CA MET A 74 -0.65 -16.71 4.83
C MET A 74 -0.57 -16.12 6.25
N GLY A 75 -1.46 -15.17 6.59
CA GLY A 75 -1.60 -14.62 7.94
C GLY A 75 -0.84 -13.32 8.18
N GLN A 76 -0.18 -12.76 7.18
CA GLN A 76 0.40 -11.41 7.27
C GLN A 76 -0.66 -10.31 7.15
N ARG A 77 -0.27 -9.08 7.45
CA ARG A 77 -1.10 -7.87 7.31
C ARG A 77 -0.38 -6.86 6.41
N PRO A 78 -0.33 -7.12 5.10
CA PRO A 78 0.44 -6.30 4.18
C PRO A 78 -0.21 -4.95 3.90
N VAL A 79 0.65 -3.94 3.79
CA VAL A 79 0.34 -2.62 3.24
C VAL A 79 1.08 -2.51 1.91
N ALA A 80 0.35 -2.60 0.81
CA ALA A 80 0.89 -2.45 -0.54
C ALA A 80 0.77 -1.00 -0.99
N GLU A 81 1.91 -0.42 -1.40
CA GLU A 81 1.97 0.96 -1.87
C GLU A 81 2.15 1.01 -3.38
N PHE A 82 1.26 1.76 -4.05
CA PHE A 82 1.44 2.20 -5.43
C PHE A 82 2.14 3.55 -5.45
N GLN A 83 2.97 3.82 -6.45
CA GLN A 83 3.54 5.16 -6.63
C GLN A 83 2.48 6.22 -6.92
N PHE A 84 1.43 5.84 -7.66
CA PHE A 84 0.23 6.64 -7.89
C PHE A 84 -1.00 5.71 -7.91
N MET A 85 -2.11 6.19 -7.37
CA MET A 85 -3.34 5.41 -7.33
C MET A 85 -3.92 5.11 -8.72
N ASP A 86 -3.53 5.87 -9.74
CA ASP A 86 -3.82 5.61 -11.16
C ASP A 86 -3.39 4.20 -11.60
N PHE A 87 -2.26 3.73 -11.09
CA PHE A 87 -1.70 2.42 -11.45
C PHE A 87 -2.37 1.25 -10.75
N ALA A 88 -3.21 1.49 -9.76
CA ALA A 88 -4.04 0.45 -9.17
C ALA A 88 -4.94 -0.24 -10.20
N LEU A 89 -5.28 0.46 -11.31
CA LEU A 89 -6.03 -0.12 -12.41
C LEU A 89 -5.32 -1.29 -13.09
N LEU A 90 -3.99 -1.32 -13.08
CA LEU A 90 -3.21 -2.45 -13.63
C LEU A 90 -3.43 -3.73 -12.82
N ALA A 91 -3.81 -3.62 -11.55
CA ALA A 91 -4.08 -4.75 -10.66
C ALA A 91 -5.57 -4.85 -10.26
N ALA A 92 -6.46 -4.15 -10.94
CA ALA A 92 -7.87 -4.06 -10.59
C ALA A 92 -8.56 -5.43 -10.53
N ASP A 93 -8.22 -6.35 -11.42
CA ASP A 93 -8.78 -7.70 -11.41
C ASP A 93 -8.46 -8.43 -10.10
N LEU A 94 -7.22 -8.41 -9.65
CA LEU A 94 -6.80 -9.03 -8.40
C LEU A 94 -7.49 -8.41 -7.18
N MET A 95 -7.68 -7.09 -7.18
CA MET A 95 -8.35 -6.39 -6.09
C MET A 95 -9.86 -6.69 -6.06
N VAL A 96 -10.54 -6.59 -7.21
CA VAL A 96 -12.01 -6.65 -7.31
C VAL A 96 -12.50 -8.10 -7.45
N ASN A 97 -11.88 -8.90 -8.31
CA ASN A 97 -12.36 -10.24 -8.60
C ASN A 97 -11.76 -11.31 -7.69
N PHE A 98 -10.66 -11.04 -7.02
CA PHE A 98 -10.05 -11.97 -6.08
C PHE A 98 -10.16 -11.48 -4.63
N ALA A 99 -9.42 -10.43 -4.22
CA ALA A 99 -9.33 -10.01 -2.82
C ALA A 99 -10.70 -9.66 -2.22
N ALA A 100 -11.48 -8.82 -2.89
CA ALA A 100 -12.80 -8.40 -2.40
C ALA A 100 -13.82 -9.55 -2.32
N LYS A 101 -13.66 -10.59 -3.11
CA LYS A 101 -14.60 -11.74 -3.15
C LYS A 101 -14.09 -12.96 -2.37
N ALA A 102 -12.86 -12.96 -1.89
CA ALA A 102 -12.23 -14.10 -1.26
C ALA A 102 -13.02 -14.61 -0.05
N HIS A 103 -13.49 -13.71 0.81
CA HIS A 103 -14.26 -14.09 1.97
C HIS A 103 -15.60 -14.72 1.58
N TRP A 104 -16.31 -14.14 0.65
CA TRP A 104 -17.60 -14.65 0.20
C TRP A 104 -17.47 -16.00 -0.51
N ARG A 105 -16.44 -16.17 -1.37
CA ARG A 105 -16.28 -17.41 -2.17
C ARG A 105 -15.67 -18.58 -1.39
N TRP A 106 -14.73 -18.29 -0.50
CA TRP A 106 -13.90 -19.33 0.12
C TRP A 106 -13.78 -19.20 1.65
N GLY A 107 -14.46 -18.22 2.26
CA GLY A 107 -14.29 -17.94 3.69
C GLY A 107 -12.91 -17.38 4.06
N ALA A 108 -12.09 -17.02 3.06
CA ALA A 108 -10.72 -16.57 3.28
C ALA A 108 -10.68 -15.07 3.57
N ALA A 109 -10.02 -14.68 4.66
CA ALA A 109 -9.76 -13.27 4.95
C ALA A 109 -8.52 -12.78 4.19
N VAL A 110 -8.62 -11.59 3.59
CA VAL A 110 -7.51 -10.89 2.94
C VAL A 110 -7.32 -9.53 3.63
N PRO A 111 -6.70 -9.49 4.84
CA PRO A 111 -6.48 -8.25 5.58
C PRO A 111 -5.32 -7.44 5.00
N ALA A 112 -5.44 -7.01 3.76
CA ALA A 112 -4.47 -6.19 3.05
C ALA A 112 -4.97 -4.74 2.91
N VAL A 113 -4.03 -3.79 2.98
CA VAL A 113 -4.27 -2.38 2.67
C VAL A 113 -3.58 -2.05 1.35
N PHE A 114 -4.30 -1.45 0.43
CA PHE A 114 -3.77 -0.93 -0.83
C PHE A 114 -3.84 0.60 -0.77
N ARG A 115 -2.69 1.26 -0.88
CA ARG A 115 -2.59 2.71 -0.77
C ARG A 115 -1.72 3.30 -1.88
N GLY A 116 -1.95 4.56 -2.19
CA GLY A 116 -1.14 5.34 -3.10
C GLY A 116 -1.58 6.81 -3.07
N PRO A 117 -0.73 7.73 -3.50
CA PRO A 117 -1.10 9.12 -3.63
C PRO A 117 -2.15 9.29 -4.73
N ALA A 118 -3.09 10.20 -4.52
CA ALA A 118 -4.14 10.55 -5.46
C ALA A 118 -4.46 12.05 -5.38
N GLY A 119 -5.01 12.61 -6.45
CA GLY A 119 -5.50 13.99 -6.47
C GLY A 119 -4.63 14.98 -7.25
N ALA A 120 -5.09 16.21 -7.35
CA ALA A 120 -4.63 17.20 -8.34
C ALA A 120 -3.36 17.98 -7.97
N GLY A 121 -2.69 17.69 -6.87
CA GLY A 121 -1.57 18.51 -6.37
C GLY A 121 -0.24 18.32 -7.10
N ASN A 122 -0.08 17.25 -7.87
CA ASN A 122 1.24 16.81 -8.34
C ASN A 122 1.65 17.34 -9.72
N GLY A 123 0.78 18.08 -10.43
CA GLY A 123 1.06 18.57 -11.77
C GLY A 123 1.24 17.48 -12.84
N GLY A 124 0.94 16.21 -12.52
CA GLY A 124 1.17 15.04 -13.38
C GLY A 124 0.13 14.85 -14.50
N GLY A 125 -0.84 15.78 -14.62
CA GLY A 125 -1.89 15.69 -15.61
C GLY A 125 -2.81 14.46 -15.39
N PRO A 126 -3.55 14.02 -16.43
CA PRO A 126 -4.55 12.96 -16.28
C PRO A 126 -3.97 11.58 -16.01
N PHE A 127 -2.65 11.40 -16.05
CA PHE A 127 -1.99 10.11 -15.85
C PHE A 127 -1.54 9.86 -14.41
N HIS A 128 -1.42 10.92 -13.61
CA HIS A 128 -0.87 10.84 -12.25
C HIS A 128 -1.71 11.64 -11.24
N SER A 129 -2.98 11.90 -11.52
CA SER A 129 -3.81 12.78 -10.70
C SER A 129 -5.24 12.28 -10.53
N ARG A 130 -5.52 11.01 -10.85
CA ARG A 130 -6.88 10.47 -10.74
C ARG A 130 -7.21 10.08 -9.30
N ALA A 131 -8.42 10.36 -8.90
CA ALA A 131 -9.03 9.78 -7.71
C ALA A 131 -9.84 8.54 -8.14
N VAL A 132 -9.21 7.39 -8.20
CA VAL A 132 -9.78 6.14 -8.72
C VAL A 132 -11.01 5.67 -7.92
N GLY A 133 -11.20 6.16 -6.70
CA GLY A 133 -12.33 5.80 -5.85
C GLY A 133 -13.68 6.46 -6.19
N VAL A 134 -13.73 7.35 -7.20
CA VAL A 134 -14.95 8.15 -7.51
C VAL A 134 -15.63 7.74 -8.82
N SER A 135 -15.13 6.74 -9.52
CA SER A 135 -15.66 6.32 -10.83
C SER A 135 -16.73 5.21 -10.77
N SER A 136 -17.43 5.07 -9.66
CA SER A 136 -18.56 4.14 -9.54
C SER A 136 -19.88 4.88 -9.62
N HIS A 137 -20.17 5.45 -10.80
CA HIS A 137 -21.52 5.83 -11.18
C HIS A 137 -21.83 5.22 -12.53
#